data_e535d7e651169c1860c67250bb9a8b0a
#
_entry.id   e535d7e651169c1860c67250bb9a8b0a
#
_cell.length_a   1.000
_cell.length_b   1.000
_cell.length_c   1.000
_cell.angle_alpha   90.00
_cell.angle_beta   90.00
_cell.angle_gamma   90.00
#
_symmetry.space_group_name_H-M   'P 1'
#
loop_
_entity.id
_entity.type
_entity.pdbx_description
1 polymer ?
#
loop_
_entity_poly.entity_id
_entity_poly.type
_entity_poly.pdbx_seq_one_letter_code
_entity_poly.pdbx_strand_id
1 'polypeptide(L)'
;TTLWNAMDVYPDPASPLYESRSDISQEPLAPKKRSFWRKYTELQSTMLSHNNQLTDKHPYDSRPQSWPIMYDIVSYWTKETTREQVTFLGNVVSWWTSSLAVLAFVSIFVTDLLCRRRGLFYLSTPDRSRYLHTTGFFVYAWACHYLPFFLMHRQLFIHHYLPAHACSVLVLGGVLDFVTSRSIDLP
;
A
#
# COMPACT_ATOMS: atom_id res chain seq x y z
N THR A 1 -16.12 -13.17 19.32
CA THR A 1 -14.81 -13.37 19.99
C THR A 1 -13.76 -12.73 19.13
N THR A 2 -13.17 -11.65 19.61
CA THR A 2 -12.12 -10.95 18.89
C THR A 2 -10.84 -11.80 18.91
N LEU A 3 -10.04 -11.78 17.84
CA LEU A 3 -8.69 -12.37 17.76
C LEU A 3 -7.84 -12.09 19.02
N TRP A 4 -8.13 -10.98 19.67
CA TRP A 4 -7.52 -10.53 20.92
C TRP A 4 -7.79 -11.45 22.11
N ASN A 5 -9.00 -11.99 22.19
CA ASN A 5 -9.36 -12.96 23.24
C ASN A 5 -8.80 -14.35 22.91
N ALA A 6 -8.62 -14.68 21.63
CA ALA A 6 -8.05 -15.96 21.22
C ALA A 6 -6.57 -16.15 21.66
N MET A 7 -5.83 -15.06 21.89
CA MET A 7 -4.45 -15.13 22.42
C MET A 7 -4.37 -15.51 23.91
N ASP A 8 -5.49 -15.40 24.62
CA ASP A 8 -5.58 -15.76 26.05
C ASP A 8 -6.34 -17.07 26.27
N VAL A 9 -6.87 -17.68 25.20
CA VAL A 9 -7.73 -18.88 25.29
C VAL A 9 -6.91 -20.14 25.00
N TYR A 10 -7.24 -21.21 25.70
CA TYR A 10 -6.80 -22.57 25.42
C TYR A 10 -7.10 -22.93 23.95
N PRO A 11 -6.29 -23.80 23.34
CA PRO A 11 -6.59 -24.30 22.01
C PRO A 11 -8.00 -24.88 22.00
N ASP A 12 -8.72 -24.62 20.91
CA ASP A 12 -10.07 -25.12 20.69
C ASP A 12 -10.12 -26.62 20.97
N PRO A 13 -11.07 -27.09 21.81
CA PRO A 13 -11.24 -28.51 22.07
C PRO A 13 -11.41 -29.38 20.82
N ALA A 14 -11.86 -28.79 19.70
CA ALA A 14 -12.00 -29.46 18.41
C ALA A 14 -10.69 -29.46 17.60
N SER A 15 -9.60 -28.86 18.07
CA SER A 15 -8.34 -28.85 17.34
C SER A 15 -7.52 -30.13 17.54
N PRO A 16 -6.82 -30.64 16.51
CA PRO A 16 -5.95 -31.82 16.64
C PRO A 16 -4.85 -31.68 17.70
N LEU A 17 -4.50 -30.43 18.03
CA LEU A 17 -3.54 -30.13 19.10
C LEU A 17 -4.10 -30.34 20.51
N TYR A 18 -5.43 -30.38 20.66
CA TYR A 18 -6.08 -30.65 21.94
C TYR A 18 -6.03 -32.14 22.29
N GLU A 19 -6.24 -33.02 21.31
CA GLU A 19 -6.19 -34.48 21.50
C GLU A 19 -4.80 -34.97 21.91
N SER A 20 -3.73 -34.40 21.38
CA SER A 20 -2.36 -34.77 21.76
C SER A 20 -1.97 -34.32 23.18
N ARG A 21 -2.79 -33.50 23.84
CA ARG A 21 -2.53 -32.94 25.15
C ARG A 21 -3.34 -33.63 26.27
N SER A 22 -4.32 -34.46 25.91
CA SER A 22 -5.17 -35.17 26.88
C SER A 22 -4.41 -36.25 27.70
N ASP A 23 -3.23 -36.68 27.21
CA ASP A 23 -2.39 -37.66 27.90
C ASP A 23 -1.48 -37.07 29.00
N ILE A 24 -1.47 -35.75 29.14
CA ILE A 24 -0.72 -35.06 30.18
C ILE A 24 -1.73 -34.56 31.21
N SER A 25 -1.93 -35.30 32.31
CA SER A 25 -2.70 -34.91 33.48
C SER A 25 -2.06 -33.69 34.19
N GLN A 26 -2.10 -32.54 33.55
CA GLN A 26 -1.75 -31.27 34.16
C GLN A 26 -3.03 -30.47 34.40
N GLU A 27 -3.24 -30.06 35.66
CA GLU A 27 -4.26 -29.06 36.03
C GLU A 27 -4.27 -27.89 35.04
N PRO A 28 -5.46 -27.42 34.65
CA PRO A 28 -5.55 -26.29 33.76
C PRO A 28 -4.87 -25.06 34.38
N LEU A 29 -3.66 -24.78 33.97
CA LEU A 29 -2.96 -23.55 34.33
C LEU A 29 -3.83 -22.36 33.93
N ALA A 30 -4.28 -21.59 34.92
CA ALA A 30 -5.05 -20.37 34.67
C ALA A 30 -4.31 -19.50 33.63
N PRO A 31 -5.00 -18.99 32.61
CA PRO A 31 -4.35 -18.24 31.55
C PRO A 31 -3.61 -17.04 32.13
N LYS A 32 -2.29 -17.05 32.02
CA LYS A 32 -1.45 -15.96 32.49
C LYS A 32 -1.76 -14.71 31.68
N LYS A 33 -2.39 -13.70 32.30
CA LYS A 33 -2.69 -12.42 31.64
C LYS A 33 -1.41 -11.80 31.13
N ARG A 34 -1.28 -11.73 29.81
CA ARG A 34 -0.14 -11.09 29.14
C ARG A 34 -0.36 -9.58 29.05
N SER A 35 0.71 -8.78 29.16
CA SER A 35 0.61 -7.34 28.98
C SER A 35 0.21 -6.99 27.53
N PHE A 36 -0.43 -5.82 27.34
CA PHE A 36 -0.81 -5.30 26.03
C PHE A 36 0.34 -5.32 25.03
N TRP A 37 1.50 -4.78 25.40
CA TRP A 37 2.66 -4.69 24.52
C TRP A 37 3.18 -6.05 24.08
N ARG A 38 3.16 -7.04 24.97
CA ARG A 38 3.57 -8.40 24.62
C ARG A 38 2.62 -9.02 23.60
N LYS A 39 1.30 -8.85 23.78
CA LYS A 39 0.30 -9.31 22.83
C LYS A 39 0.45 -8.61 21.47
N TYR A 40 0.69 -7.30 21.50
CA TYR A 40 0.89 -6.51 20.29
C TYR A 40 2.11 -6.97 19.47
N THR A 41 3.26 -7.10 20.12
CA THR A 41 4.49 -7.54 19.44
C THR A 41 4.39 -8.98 18.93
N GLU A 42 3.76 -9.88 19.69
CA GLU A 42 3.52 -11.25 19.29
C GLU A 42 2.57 -11.30 18.08
N LEU A 43 1.50 -10.51 18.07
CA LEU A 43 0.60 -10.38 16.93
C LEU A 43 1.32 -9.86 15.68
N GLN A 44 2.12 -8.80 15.80
CA GLN A 44 2.89 -8.28 14.66
C GLN A 44 3.88 -9.31 14.12
N SER A 45 4.58 -10.02 15.01
CA SER A 45 5.52 -11.08 14.60
C SER A 45 4.79 -12.22 13.88
N THR A 46 3.64 -12.66 14.41
CA THR A 46 2.83 -13.70 13.79
C THR A 46 2.28 -13.26 12.43
N MET A 47 1.78 -12.03 12.32
CA MET A 47 1.31 -11.47 11.05
C MET A 47 2.42 -11.41 9.99
N LEU A 48 3.63 -10.96 10.38
CA LEU A 48 4.79 -10.94 9.48
C LEU A 48 5.19 -12.36 9.04
N SER A 49 5.20 -13.33 9.97
CA SER A 49 5.51 -14.72 9.64
C SER A 49 4.50 -15.30 8.67
N HIS A 50 3.20 -15.14 8.92
CA HIS A 50 2.15 -15.61 8.01
C HIS A 50 2.23 -14.92 6.64
N ASN A 51 2.47 -13.62 6.61
CA ASN A 51 2.63 -12.88 5.36
C ASN A 51 3.80 -13.41 4.51
N ASN A 52 4.90 -13.80 5.15
CA ASN A 52 6.08 -14.34 4.45
C ASN A 52 5.88 -15.79 3.94
N GLN A 53 4.89 -16.50 4.48
CA GLN A 53 4.55 -17.87 4.06
C GLN A 53 3.63 -17.91 2.83
N LEU A 54 2.99 -16.80 2.46
CA LEU A 54 2.09 -16.69 1.30
C LEU A 54 2.88 -16.60 -0.02
N THR A 55 3.62 -17.66 -0.35
CA THR A 55 4.50 -17.71 -1.53
C THR A 55 3.90 -18.45 -2.72
N ASP A 56 2.74 -19.10 -2.56
CA ASP A 56 2.09 -19.85 -3.62
C ASP A 56 1.69 -18.90 -4.77
N LYS A 57 1.93 -19.33 -6.00
CA LYS A 57 1.55 -18.54 -7.18
C LYS A 57 0.04 -18.52 -7.37
N HIS A 58 -0.51 -17.33 -7.53
CA HIS A 58 -1.92 -17.15 -7.87
C HIS A 58 -2.04 -16.69 -9.33
N PRO A 59 -3.08 -17.13 -10.09
CA PRO A 59 -3.25 -16.73 -11.51
C PRO A 59 -3.30 -15.22 -11.74
N TYR A 60 -3.73 -14.45 -10.75
CA TYR A 60 -3.84 -12.98 -10.79
C TYR A 60 -2.77 -12.28 -9.93
N ASP A 61 -1.68 -12.99 -9.59
CA ASP A 61 -0.52 -12.39 -8.92
C ASP A 61 0.10 -11.32 -9.82
N SER A 62 0.38 -10.15 -9.26
CA SER A 62 0.95 -9.03 -10.00
C SER A 62 2.09 -8.36 -9.24
N ARG A 63 3.03 -7.79 -9.98
CA ARG A 63 4.21 -7.15 -9.41
C ARG A 63 4.00 -5.63 -9.29
N PRO A 64 4.62 -4.99 -8.27
CA PRO A 64 4.49 -3.54 -8.09
C PRO A 64 4.83 -2.71 -9.32
N GLN A 65 5.77 -3.16 -10.16
CA GLN A 65 6.20 -2.45 -11.37
C GLN A 65 5.07 -2.25 -12.38
N SER A 66 4.12 -3.19 -12.45
CA SER A 66 2.99 -3.14 -13.40
C SER A 66 1.83 -2.27 -12.92
N TRP A 67 1.75 -1.96 -11.63
CA TRP A 67 0.59 -1.29 -11.03
C TRP A 67 0.36 0.15 -11.51
N PRO A 68 1.40 1.03 -11.64
CA PRO A 68 1.17 2.40 -12.12
C PRO A 68 0.61 2.48 -13.54
N ILE A 69 0.85 1.46 -14.37
CA ILE A 69 0.34 1.38 -15.75
C ILE A 69 -0.93 0.54 -15.86
N MET A 70 -1.38 -0.07 -14.75
CA MET A 70 -2.56 -0.92 -14.69
C MET A 70 -2.51 -2.06 -15.73
N TYR A 71 -1.38 -2.75 -15.81
CA TYR A 71 -1.17 -3.83 -16.78
C TYR A 71 -1.92 -5.10 -16.38
N ASP A 72 -2.00 -5.39 -15.08
CA ASP A 72 -2.64 -6.58 -14.55
C ASP A 72 -4.05 -6.25 -14.02
N ILE A 73 -4.94 -7.23 -14.10
CA ILE A 73 -6.29 -7.17 -13.54
C ILE A 73 -6.46 -8.30 -12.51
N VAL A 74 -7.40 -8.14 -11.58
CA VAL A 74 -7.75 -9.18 -10.61
C VAL A 74 -9.21 -9.57 -10.78
N SER A 75 -9.48 -10.88 -10.94
CA SER A 75 -10.84 -11.41 -10.85
C SER A 75 -11.11 -11.85 -9.41
N TYR A 76 -12.15 -11.28 -8.82
CA TYR A 76 -12.57 -11.63 -7.45
C TYR A 76 -13.53 -12.81 -7.42
N TRP A 77 -14.26 -13.01 -8.50
CA TRP A 77 -15.23 -14.06 -8.60
C TRP A 77 -15.48 -14.45 -10.06
N THR A 78 -15.61 -15.74 -10.30
CA THR A 78 -15.91 -16.31 -11.63
C THR A 78 -16.99 -17.35 -11.47
N LYS A 79 -18.07 -17.26 -12.25
CA LYS A 79 -19.09 -18.29 -12.35
C LYS A 79 -18.72 -19.23 -13.51
N GLU A 80 -18.36 -20.45 -13.18
CA GLU A 80 -17.87 -21.41 -14.17
C GLU A 80 -18.88 -21.75 -15.26
N THR A 81 -20.19 -21.78 -14.92
CA THR A 81 -21.26 -22.16 -15.85
C THR A 81 -21.53 -21.12 -16.93
N THR A 82 -21.49 -19.83 -16.60
CA THR A 82 -21.81 -18.71 -17.51
C THR A 82 -20.58 -17.89 -17.89
N ARG A 83 -19.41 -18.13 -17.29
CA ARG A 83 -18.18 -17.37 -17.43
C ARG A 83 -18.30 -15.89 -17.05
N GLU A 84 -19.31 -15.57 -16.25
CA GLU A 84 -19.45 -14.24 -15.66
C GLU A 84 -18.34 -14.03 -14.64
N GLN A 85 -17.73 -12.84 -14.65
CA GLN A 85 -16.64 -12.51 -13.76
C GLN A 85 -16.86 -11.15 -13.10
N VAL A 86 -16.49 -11.03 -11.83
CA VAL A 86 -16.35 -9.76 -11.14
C VAL A 86 -14.86 -9.44 -11.08
N THR A 87 -14.44 -8.49 -11.93
CA THR A 87 -13.05 -8.10 -12.05
C THR A 87 -12.80 -6.71 -11.50
N PHE A 88 -11.64 -6.52 -10.89
CA PHE A 88 -11.15 -5.20 -10.54
C PHE A 88 -10.53 -4.57 -11.78
N LEU A 89 -11.14 -3.49 -12.24
CA LEU A 89 -10.61 -2.63 -13.29
C LEU A 89 -10.69 -1.19 -12.82
N GLY A 90 -9.55 -0.53 -12.68
CA GLY A 90 -9.48 0.88 -12.32
C GLY A 90 -9.93 1.78 -13.50
N ASN A 91 -10.23 3.04 -13.20
CA ASN A 91 -10.44 4.03 -14.26
C ASN A 91 -9.11 4.35 -14.94
N VAL A 92 -8.96 3.93 -16.19
CA VAL A 92 -7.72 4.05 -16.98
C VAL A 92 -7.22 5.50 -17.05
N VAL A 93 -8.13 6.45 -17.29
CA VAL A 93 -7.78 7.87 -17.41
C VAL A 93 -7.21 8.40 -16.10
N SER A 94 -7.93 8.19 -14.99
CA SER A 94 -7.47 8.60 -13.66
C SER A 94 -6.13 7.94 -13.31
N TRP A 95 -5.98 6.66 -13.63
CA TRP A 95 -4.81 5.87 -13.27
C TRP A 95 -3.55 6.34 -13.99
N TRP A 96 -3.63 6.52 -15.30
CA TRP A 96 -2.49 6.94 -16.09
C TRP A 96 -2.13 8.42 -15.86
N THR A 97 -3.14 9.30 -15.82
CA THR A 97 -2.89 10.72 -15.58
C THR A 97 -2.28 10.98 -14.19
N SER A 98 -2.72 10.26 -13.17
CA SER A 98 -2.12 10.38 -11.83
C SER A 98 -0.70 9.82 -11.76
N SER A 99 -0.41 8.74 -12.47
CA SER A 99 0.96 8.20 -12.59
C SER A 99 1.88 9.17 -13.33
N LEU A 100 1.39 9.78 -14.43
CA LEU A 100 2.12 10.82 -15.14
C LEU A 100 2.34 12.07 -14.28
N ALA A 101 1.39 12.42 -13.41
CA ALA A 101 1.53 13.55 -12.49
C ALA A 101 2.65 13.33 -11.48
N VAL A 102 2.81 12.12 -10.96
CA VAL A 102 3.95 11.79 -10.08
C VAL A 102 5.27 11.96 -10.82
N LEU A 103 5.37 11.47 -12.06
CA LEU A 103 6.55 11.65 -12.91
C LEU A 103 6.81 13.14 -13.20
N ALA A 104 5.76 13.91 -13.50
CA ALA A 104 5.88 15.36 -13.74
C ALA A 104 6.39 16.09 -12.49
N PHE A 105 5.87 15.75 -11.30
CA PHE A 105 6.37 16.30 -10.05
C PHE A 105 7.87 16.04 -9.86
N VAL A 106 8.29 14.79 -10.02
CA VAL A 106 9.71 14.41 -9.87
C VAL A 106 10.57 15.14 -10.89
N SER A 107 10.10 15.25 -12.15
CA SER A 107 10.82 15.97 -13.21
C SER A 107 10.99 17.45 -12.91
N ILE A 108 9.93 18.13 -12.46
CA ILE A 108 9.97 19.55 -12.06
C ILE A 108 10.93 19.74 -10.88
N PHE A 109 10.85 18.86 -9.88
CA PHE A 109 11.70 18.92 -8.70
C PHE A 109 13.19 18.74 -9.05
N VAL A 110 13.53 17.72 -9.84
CA VAL A 110 14.90 17.47 -10.29
C VAL A 110 15.42 18.62 -11.12
N THR A 111 14.59 19.14 -12.04
CA THR A 111 14.95 20.30 -12.87
C THR A 111 15.23 21.54 -12.00
N ASP A 112 14.38 21.84 -11.03
CA ASP A 112 14.60 22.95 -10.08
C ASP A 112 15.92 22.80 -9.32
N LEU A 113 16.23 21.59 -8.84
CA LEU A 113 17.50 21.32 -8.15
C LEU A 113 18.71 21.53 -9.06
N LEU A 114 18.65 21.03 -10.29
CA LEU A 114 19.76 21.18 -11.24
C LEU A 114 19.96 22.63 -11.67
N CYS A 115 18.89 23.35 -11.92
CA CYS A 115 18.93 24.78 -12.26
C CYS A 115 19.55 25.60 -11.13
N ARG A 116 19.10 25.36 -9.89
CA ARG A 116 19.67 26.04 -8.70
C ARG A 116 21.15 25.79 -8.50
N ARG A 117 21.62 24.56 -8.76
CA ARG A 117 23.06 24.23 -8.71
C ARG A 117 23.87 25.02 -9.74
N ARG A 118 23.23 25.48 -10.81
CA ARG A 118 23.83 26.33 -11.87
C ARG A 118 23.58 27.83 -11.67
N GLY A 119 23.01 28.23 -10.53
CA GLY A 119 22.67 29.63 -10.24
C GLY A 119 21.42 30.14 -10.97
N LEU A 120 20.63 29.24 -11.57
CA LEU A 120 19.39 29.62 -12.28
C LEU A 120 18.19 29.39 -11.36
N PHE A 121 17.34 30.42 -11.22
CA PHE A 121 16.18 30.42 -10.31
C PHE A 121 14.90 30.66 -11.09
N TYR A 122 14.33 29.62 -11.68
CA TYR A 122 13.09 29.71 -12.47
C TYR A 122 11.83 29.73 -11.59
N LEU A 123 11.89 29.08 -10.42
CA LEU A 123 10.79 29.09 -9.46
C LEU A 123 11.07 30.12 -8.36
N SER A 124 10.10 30.99 -8.08
CA SER A 124 10.16 31.85 -6.93
C SER A 124 10.23 31.02 -5.63
N THR A 125 10.81 31.58 -4.58
CA THR A 125 10.89 30.86 -3.29
C THR A 125 9.52 30.52 -2.71
N PRO A 126 8.51 31.41 -2.76
CA PRO A 126 7.16 31.10 -2.28
C PRO A 126 6.49 29.96 -3.09
N ASP A 127 6.54 30.02 -4.43
CA ASP A 127 5.92 29.02 -5.31
C ASP A 127 6.55 27.65 -5.11
N ARG A 128 7.88 27.62 -5.03
CA ARG A 128 8.63 26.41 -4.73
C ARG A 128 8.22 25.81 -3.38
N SER A 129 8.18 26.65 -2.35
CA SER A 129 7.82 26.22 -1.00
C SER A 129 6.41 25.65 -0.97
N ARG A 130 5.43 26.36 -1.56
CA ARG A 130 4.05 25.90 -1.67
C ARG A 130 3.98 24.57 -2.40
N TYR A 131 4.58 24.46 -3.56
CA TYR A 131 4.54 23.24 -4.38
C TYR A 131 5.18 22.04 -3.67
N LEU A 132 6.33 22.21 -3.04
CA LEU A 132 7.00 21.14 -2.33
C LEU A 132 6.27 20.71 -1.06
N HIS A 133 5.69 21.63 -0.29
CA HIS A 133 4.99 21.28 0.94
C HIS A 133 3.61 20.66 0.67
N THR A 134 2.89 21.12 -0.34
CA THR A 134 1.56 20.58 -0.66
C THR A 134 1.65 19.32 -1.51
N THR A 135 2.13 19.44 -2.74
CA THR A 135 2.19 18.32 -3.69
C THR A 135 3.23 17.30 -3.25
N GLY A 136 4.38 17.74 -2.74
CA GLY A 136 5.45 16.86 -2.26
C GLY A 136 5.04 16.00 -1.08
N PHE A 137 4.16 16.49 -0.20
CA PHE A 137 3.57 15.68 0.87
C PHE A 137 2.80 14.48 0.31
N PHE A 138 1.98 14.69 -0.72
CA PHE A 138 1.23 13.59 -1.35
C PHE A 138 2.14 12.63 -2.12
N VAL A 139 3.21 13.12 -2.74
CA VAL A 139 4.24 12.25 -3.36
C VAL A 139 4.95 11.41 -2.30
N TYR A 140 5.28 12.00 -1.15
CA TYR A 140 5.85 11.25 -0.03
C TYR A 140 4.88 10.18 0.49
N ALA A 141 3.60 10.53 0.69
CA ALA A 141 2.56 9.58 1.10
C ALA A 141 2.41 8.45 0.05
N TRP A 142 2.38 8.79 -1.25
CA TRP A 142 2.39 7.81 -2.33
C TRP A 142 3.58 6.85 -2.23
N ALA A 143 4.77 7.38 -2.03
CA ALA A 143 5.99 6.58 -1.91
C ALA A 143 5.94 5.64 -0.70
N CYS A 144 5.47 6.11 0.46
CA CYS A 144 5.29 5.30 1.67
C CYS A 144 4.28 4.15 1.48
N HIS A 145 3.25 4.35 0.66
CA HIS A 145 2.25 3.31 0.37
C HIS A 145 2.62 2.39 -0.80
N TYR A 146 3.58 2.77 -1.64
CA TYR A 146 3.94 2.01 -2.83
C TYR A 146 5.28 1.28 -2.70
N LEU A 147 6.34 1.99 -2.28
CA LEU A 147 7.70 1.44 -2.28
C LEU A 147 7.89 0.22 -1.37
N PRO A 148 7.21 0.08 -0.22
CA PRO A 148 7.39 -1.11 0.62
C PRO A 148 7.03 -2.42 -0.08
N PHE A 149 6.14 -2.40 -1.06
CA PHE A 149 5.75 -3.60 -1.81
C PHE A 149 6.89 -4.21 -2.63
N PHE A 150 7.91 -3.42 -3.00
CA PHE A 150 9.11 -3.93 -3.67
C PHE A 150 9.98 -4.82 -2.78
N LEU A 151 9.84 -4.69 -1.47
CA LEU A 151 10.56 -5.48 -0.47
C LEU A 151 9.79 -6.73 -0.05
N MET A 152 8.54 -6.89 -0.50
CA MET A 152 7.70 -8.02 -0.14
C MET A 152 7.87 -9.17 -1.14
N HIS A 153 8.10 -10.38 -0.63
CA HIS A 153 8.29 -11.59 -1.43
C HIS A 153 7.03 -12.46 -1.50
N ARG A 154 5.91 -11.99 -0.94
CA ARG A 154 4.62 -12.69 -0.93
C ARG A 154 3.85 -12.46 -2.23
N GLN A 155 2.71 -13.17 -2.37
CA GLN A 155 1.70 -12.86 -3.38
C GLN A 155 1.20 -11.42 -3.24
N LEU A 156 1.20 -10.69 -4.34
CA LEU A 156 0.76 -9.30 -4.42
C LEU A 156 -0.27 -9.17 -5.54
N PHE A 157 -1.16 -8.19 -5.38
CA PHE A 157 -2.23 -7.92 -6.33
C PHE A 157 -2.36 -6.43 -6.56
N ILE A 158 -2.82 -6.02 -7.73
CA ILE A 158 -2.95 -4.62 -8.12
C ILE A 158 -3.80 -3.79 -7.13
N HIS A 159 -4.77 -4.38 -6.44
CA HIS A 159 -5.59 -3.64 -5.47
C HIS A 159 -4.81 -3.17 -4.24
N HIS A 160 -3.63 -3.72 -3.97
CA HIS A 160 -2.73 -3.17 -2.94
C HIS A 160 -2.21 -1.77 -3.30
N TYR A 161 -2.26 -1.39 -4.58
CA TYR A 161 -1.86 -0.06 -5.03
C TYR A 161 -2.93 1.02 -4.76
N LEU A 162 -4.16 0.67 -4.42
CA LEU A 162 -5.25 1.64 -4.23
C LEU A 162 -4.92 2.80 -3.28
N PRO A 163 -4.31 2.59 -2.09
CA PRO A 163 -3.92 3.71 -1.23
C PRO A 163 -2.91 4.64 -1.89
N ALA A 164 -1.92 4.07 -2.58
CA ALA A 164 -0.94 4.85 -3.34
C ALA A 164 -1.61 5.58 -4.51
N HIS A 165 -2.52 4.92 -5.24
CA HIS A 165 -3.28 5.56 -6.31
C HIS A 165 -4.09 6.76 -5.81
N ALA A 166 -4.77 6.65 -4.66
CA ALA A 166 -5.47 7.79 -4.06
C ALA A 166 -4.52 8.98 -3.80
N CYS A 167 -3.32 8.72 -3.29
CA CYS A 167 -2.30 9.75 -3.13
C CYS A 167 -1.85 10.34 -4.48
N SER A 168 -1.66 9.51 -5.52
CA SER A 168 -1.26 9.99 -6.85
C SER A 168 -2.32 10.86 -7.52
N VAL A 169 -3.61 10.61 -7.28
CA VAL A 169 -4.71 11.50 -7.73
C VAL A 169 -4.63 12.87 -7.06
N LEU A 170 -4.26 12.92 -5.78
CA LEU A 170 -4.03 14.20 -5.08
C LEU A 170 -2.78 14.92 -5.62
N VAL A 171 -1.74 14.17 -6.01
CA VAL A 171 -0.59 14.73 -6.73
C VAL A 171 -1.02 15.34 -8.07
N LEU A 172 -1.91 14.67 -8.82
CA LEU A 172 -2.45 15.20 -10.07
C LEU A 172 -3.12 16.56 -9.85
N GLY A 173 -3.98 16.68 -8.81
CA GLY A 173 -4.59 17.96 -8.45
C GLY A 173 -3.55 19.05 -8.16
N GLY A 174 -2.51 18.73 -7.40
CA GLY A 174 -1.44 19.68 -7.07
C GLY A 174 -0.58 20.09 -8.28
N VAL A 175 -0.32 19.16 -9.22
CA VAL A 175 0.39 19.48 -10.47
C VAL A 175 -0.47 20.36 -11.38
N LEU A 176 -1.76 20.09 -11.50
CA LEU A 176 -2.69 20.89 -12.28
C LEU A 176 -2.81 22.32 -11.69
N ASP A 177 -2.95 22.46 -10.37
CA ASP A 177 -2.96 23.76 -9.70
C ASP A 177 -1.67 24.55 -10.00
N PHE A 178 -0.52 23.88 -9.92
CA PHE A 178 0.76 24.51 -10.21
C PHE A 178 0.87 25.02 -11.65
N VAL A 179 0.44 24.20 -12.62
CA VAL A 179 0.52 24.54 -14.06
C VAL A 179 -0.47 25.66 -14.40
N THR A 180 -1.70 25.58 -13.92
CA THR A 180 -2.74 26.57 -14.21
C THR A 180 -2.45 27.92 -13.55
N SER A 181 -1.98 27.95 -12.32
CA SER A 181 -1.59 29.19 -11.65
C SER A 181 -0.47 29.90 -12.41
N ARG A 182 0.50 29.18 -12.94
CA ARG A 182 1.58 29.81 -13.73
C ARG A 182 1.15 30.25 -15.14
N SER A 183 0.19 29.55 -15.73
CA SER A 183 -0.32 29.94 -17.05
C SER A 183 -1.14 31.23 -17.02
N ILE A 184 -1.74 31.55 -15.87
CA ILE A 184 -2.51 32.80 -15.65
C ILE A 184 -1.56 34.01 -15.45
N ASP A 185 -0.37 33.78 -14.90
CA ASP A 185 0.61 34.83 -14.60
C ASP A 185 1.53 35.14 -15.81
N LEU A 186 1.34 34.48 -16.94
CA LEU A 186 2.05 34.82 -18.18
C LEU A 186 1.33 35.98 -18.89
N PRO A 187 2.06 37.07 -19.28
CA PRO A 187 1.48 38.27 -19.91
C PRO A 187 0.91 37.96 -21.29
#